data_ae3c5fa61fee880a5aa6dbdde59e4df6
#
_entry.id   ae3c5fa61fee880a5aa6dbdde59e4df6
#
_cell.length_a   1.000
_cell.length_b   1.000
_cell.length_c   1.000
_cell.angle_alpha   90.00
_cell.angle_beta   90.00
_cell.angle_gamma   90.00
#
_symmetry.space_group_name_H-M   'P 1'
#
loop_
_entity.id
_entity.type
_entity.pdbx_description
1 polymer ?
#
loop_
_entity_poly.entity_id
_entity_poly.type
_entity_poly.pdbx_seq_one_letter_code
_entity_poly.pdbx_strand_id
1 'polypeptide(L)'
;MFCPACGHDYPIEAGVMVAKPYVSDNNKVSVDFYNSPLWPKFRFWEWFTFLCNGGERRSRDKVLRYLPKQPNLKLLDVAIGDGVYLDWLPSDWSVVGIDVSTVQLEACRKRAGTRDLKLILGEAEDLPVQDSRFDAALSIGGFNYFNDPEKALREMVRAVKPGGTIVVSDEIPNLTDRMLFRYIGLPGVDRWIVSKLFKLGDEFTDMVEKYRTLDIPGIAERVLPGCRYERIWMGVGYVFVGQVPE
;
A
#
# COMPACT_ATOMS: atom_id res chain seq x y z
N MET A 1 14.58 20.48 -2.26
CA MET A 1 14.88 19.85 -3.58
C MET A 1 14.15 20.61 -4.65
N PHE A 2 14.88 21.22 -5.58
CA PHE A 2 14.27 21.99 -6.67
C PHE A 2 13.70 21.08 -7.75
N CYS A 3 12.45 21.30 -8.14
CA CYS A 3 11.80 20.62 -9.26
C CYS A 3 11.91 21.48 -10.52
N PRO A 4 12.67 21.07 -11.54
CA PRO A 4 12.81 21.90 -12.76
C PRO A 4 11.54 21.93 -13.63
N ALA A 5 10.61 20.99 -13.43
CA ALA A 5 9.37 20.92 -14.21
C ALA A 5 8.30 21.91 -13.73
N CYS A 6 8.15 22.09 -12.40
CA CYS A 6 7.16 23.01 -11.83
C CYS A 6 7.77 24.25 -11.14
N GLY A 7 9.12 24.33 -11.05
CA GLY A 7 9.83 25.45 -10.40
C GLY A 7 9.70 25.49 -8.87
N HIS A 8 9.08 24.48 -8.26
CA HIS A 8 8.86 24.43 -6.82
C HIS A 8 10.10 23.89 -6.08
N ASP A 9 10.42 24.47 -4.91
CA ASP A 9 11.48 23.96 -4.05
C ASP A 9 10.86 23.23 -2.84
N TYR A 10 11.05 21.91 -2.84
CA TYR A 10 10.52 21.04 -1.79
C TYR A 10 11.54 20.92 -0.64
N PRO A 11 11.15 21.23 0.61
CA PRO A 11 12.03 21.04 1.75
C PRO A 11 12.39 19.56 1.94
N ILE A 12 13.58 19.31 2.46
CA ILE A 12 14.04 17.98 2.89
C ILE A 12 14.20 18.01 4.39
N GLU A 13 13.41 17.22 5.08
CA GLU A 13 13.45 17.10 6.54
C GLU A 13 13.87 15.67 6.91
N ALA A 14 14.94 15.55 7.70
CA ALA A 14 15.49 14.24 8.11
C ALA A 14 15.71 13.25 6.96
N GLY A 15 16.04 13.73 5.75
CA GLY A 15 16.23 12.89 4.55
C GLY A 15 14.95 12.49 3.83
N VAL A 16 13.80 13.05 4.19
CA VAL A 16 12.50 12.88 3.53
C VAL A 16 12.15 14.18 2.81
N MET A 17 11.76 14.09 1.54
CA MET A 17 11.23 15.23 0.80
C MET A 17 9.79 15.50 1.26
N VAL A 18 9.50 16.71 1.67
CA VAL A 18 8.14 17.11 2.10
C VAL A 18 7.43 17.74 0.92
N ALA A 19 6.55 16.97 0.28
CA ALA A 19 5.72 17.45 -0.83
C ALA A 19 4.37 17.98 -0.34
N LYS A 20 3.79 17.35 0.69
CA LYS A 20 2.51 17.74 1.26
C LYS A 20 2.56 17.62 2.78
N PRO A 21 2.78 18.73 3.49
CA PRO A 21 2.98 18.71 4.97
C PRO A 21 1.66 18.46 5.74
N TYR A 22 0.51 18.63 5.09
CA TYR A 22 -0.79 18.46 5.71
C TYR A 22 -1.62 17.47 4.90
N VAL A 23 -2.24 16.53 5.60
CA VAL A 23 -3.15 15.52 5.05
C VAL A 23 -4.58 15.79 5.52
N SER A 24 -5.55 15.41 4.70
CA SER A 24 -6.98 15.60 4.97
C SER A 24 -7.73 14.27 4.94
N ASP A 25 -8.96 14.29 5.43
CA ASP A 25 -9.93 13.20 5.33
C ASP A 25 -9.38 11.83 5.79
N ASN A 26 -9.47 10.82 4.94
CA ASN A 26 -9.04 9.46 5.27
C ASN A 26 -7.55 9.36 5.51
N ASN A 27 -6.75 10.11 4.76
CA ASN A 27 -5.30 10.14 4.93
C ASN A 27 -4.93 10.60 6.35
N LYS A 28 -5.69 11.55 6.93
CA LYS A 28 -5.52 11.95 8.33
C LYS A 28 -5.89 10.83 9.29
N VAL A 29 -7.01 10.15 9.08
CA VAL A 29 -7.40 8.99 9.91
C VAL A 29 -6.33 7.90 9.86
N SER A 30 -5.76 7.63 8.68
CA SER A 30 -4.65 6.68 8.51
C SER A 30 -3.41 7.09 9.31
N VAL A 31 -3.01 8.36 9.22
CA VAL A 31 -1.87 8.90 10.01
C VAL A 31 -2.12 8.75 11.51
N ASP A 32 -3.30 9.12 11.99
CA ASP A 32 -3.67 9.02 13.40
C ASP A 32 -3.66 7.56 13.87
N PHE A 33 -4.13 6.62 13.04
CA PHE A 33 -4.06 5.18 13.31
C PHE A 33 -2.63 4.66 13.38
N TYR A 34 -1.76 4.99 12.41
CA TYR A 34 -0.36 4.58 12.41
C TYR A 34 0.44 5.15 13.60
N ASN A 35 0.07 6.33 14.09
CA ASN A 35 0.67 6.96 15.25
C ASN A 35 0.09 6.46 16.59
N SER A 36 -1.00 5.67 16.55
CA SER A 36 -1.69 5.20 17.74
C SER A 36 -1.02 3.95 18.35
N PRO A 37 -1.25 3.67 19.65
CA PRO A 37 -0.82 2.42 20.28
C PRO A 37 -1.54 1.18 19.73
N LEU A 38 -2.48 1.36 18.82
CA LEU A 38 -3.23 0.28 18.16
C LEU A 38 -2.44 -0.32 16.99
N TRP A 39 -1.56 0.45 16.34
CA TRP A 39 -0.74 -0.03 15.23
C TRP A 39 0.09 -1.29 15.55
N PRO A 40 0.83 -1.38 16.67
CA PRO A 40 1.54 -2.61 17.02
C PRO A 40 0.62 -3.82 17.22
N LYS A 41 -0.61 -3.60 17.71
CA LYS A 41 -1.61 -4.68 17.85
C LYS A 41 -2.10 -5.16 16.47
N PHE A 42 -2.34 -4.24 15.54
CA PHE A 42 -2.69 -4.57 14.17
C PHE A 42 -1.57 -5.38 13.50
N ARG A 43 -0.31 -4.95 13.62
CA ARG A 43 0.86 -5.66 13.10
C ARG A 43 0.98 -7.09 13.65
N PHE A 44 0.62 -7.32 14.91
CA PHE A 44 0.57 -8.68 15.47
C PHE A 44 -0.48 -9.56 14.76
N TRP A 45 -1.67 -9.03 14.48
CA TRP A 45 -2.70 -9.78 13.76
C TRP A 45 -2.34 -10.03 12.28
N GLU A 46 -1.70 -9.09 11.63
CA GLU A 46 -1.13 -9.27 10.29
C GLU A 46 -0.10 -10.41 10.29
N TRP A 47 0.85 -10.39 11.21
CA TRP A 47 1.84 -11.46 11.39
C TRP A 47 1.16 -12.81 11.61
N PHE A 48 0.15 -12.89 12.48
CA PHE A 48 -0.60 -14.12 12.73
C PHE A 48 -1.30 -14.63 11.46
N THR A 49 -1.90 -13.73 10.68
CA THR A 49 -2.50 -14.05 9.38
C THR A 49 -1.46 -14.63 8.43
N PHE A 50 -0.28 -14.05 8.36
CA PHE A 50 0.81 -14.55 7.53
C PHE A 50 1.31 -15.92 8.01
N LEU A 51 1.39 -16.14 9.31
CA LEU A 51 1.74 -17.44 9.87
C LEU A 51 0.75 -18.52 9.41
N CYS A 52 -0.55 -18.26 9.48
CA CYS A 52 -1.60 -19.16 8.99
C CYS A 52 -1.54 -19.40 7.47
N ASN A 53 -0.95 -18.48 6.71
CA ASN A 53 -0.76 -18.58 5.26
C ASN A 53 0.58 -19.22 4.83
N GLY A 54 1.30 -19.84 5.75
CA GLY A 54 2.56 -20.54 5.49
C GLY A 54 3.80 -19.67 5.70
N GLY A 55 3.67 -18.63 6.52
CA GLY A 55 4.74 -17.74 6.94
C GLY A 55 4.84 -16.45 6.12
N GLU A 56 5.58 -15.51 6.67
CA GLU A 56 5.72 -14.15 6.12
C GLU A 56 6.28 -14.16 4.69
N ARG A 57 7.37 -14.89 4.45
CA ARG A 57 8.00 -14.99 3.13
C ARG A 57 7.01 -15.42 2.06
N ARG A 58 6.29 -16.52 2.30
CA ARG A 58 5.32 -17.06 1.32
C ARG A 58 4.15 -16.11 1.10
N SER A 59 3.72 -15.42 2.16
CA SER A 59 2.62 -14.46 2.07
C SER A 59 2.99 -13.23 1.26
N ARG A 60 4.22 -12.69 1.45
CA ARG A 60 4.71 -11.54 0.69
C ARG A 60 5.04 -11.89 -0.75
N ASP A 61 5.58 -13.09 -1.00
CA ASP A 61 5.88 -13.57 -2.35
C ASP A 61 4.62 -13.68 -3.23
N LYS A 62 3.45 -13.88 -2.65
CA LYS A 62 2.17 -13.87 -3.39
C LYS A 62 1.91 -12.54 -4.10
N VAL A 63 2.48 -11.45 -3.63
CA VAL A 63 2.37 -10.12 -4.23
C VAL A 63 3.63 -9.79 -5.05
N LEU A 64 4.80 -9.93 -4.46
CA LEU A 64 6.07 -9.50 -5.07
C LEU A 64 6.43 -10.29 -6.34
N ARG A 65 5.93 -11.52 -6.49
CA ARG A 65 6.15 -12.35 -7.69
C ARG A 65 5.66 -11.73 -8.99
N TYR A 66 4.77 -10.73 -8.92
CA TYR A 66 4.23 -10.03 -10.08
C TYR A 66 5.09 -8.86 -10.53
N LEU A 67 6.05 -8.42 -9.71
CA LEU A 67 6.99 -7.39 -10.12
C LEU A 67 7.94 -7.95 -11.20
N PRO A 68 8.35 -7.11 -12.18
CA PRO A 68 9.29 -7.51 -13.21
C PRO A 68 10.61 -7.99 -12.61
N LYS A 69 11.17 -9.08 -13.14
CA LYS A 69 12.46 -9.63 -12.71
C LYS A 69 13.59 -9.08 -13.58
N GLN A 70 13.83 -7.79 -13.50
CA GLN A 70 14.92 -7.13 -14.26
C GLN A 70 15.90 -6.45 -13.28
N PRO A 71 17.19 -6.38 -13.60
CA PRO A 71 18.18 -5.67 -12.80
C PRO A 71 17.97 -4.15 -12.88
N ASN A 72 18.42 -3.43 -11.85
CA ASN A 72 18.40 -1.97 -11.77
C ASN A 72 17.00 -1.34 -12.00
N LEU A 73 15.94 -2.05 -11.62
CA LEU A 73 14.56 -1.59 -11.77
C LEU A 73 14.32 -0.33 -10.93
N LYS A 74 13.60 0.63 -11.49
CA LYS A 74 13.13 1.83 -10.78
C LYS A 74 11.70 1.59 -10.31
N LEU A 75 11.54 1.37 -9.00
CA LEU A 75 10.26 1.09 -8.36
C LEU A 75 9.69 2.35 -7.71
N LEU A 76 8.40 2.61 -7.93
CA LEU A 76 7.60 3.52 -7.12
C LEU A 76 6.80 2.70 -6.12
N ASP A 77 6.97 2.94 -4.82
CA ASP A 77 6.20 2.28 -3.75
C ASP A 77 5.28 3.30 -3.09
N VAL A 78 3.98 3.19 -3.36
CA VAL A 78 2.93 4.12 -2.89
C VAL A 78 2.27 3.54 -1.65
N ALA A 79 2.28 4.30 -0.57
CA ALA A 79 2.02 3.87 0.81
C ALA A 79 3.07 2.85 1.29
N ILE A 80 4.36 3.22 1.17
CA ILE A 80 5.49 2.36 1.52
C ILE A 80 5.51 1.96 3.01
N GLY A 81 4.88 2.74 3.89
CA GLY A 81 4.86 2.50 5.31
C GLY A 81 6.26 2.45 5.93
N ASP A 82 6.50 1.48 6.81
CA ASP A 82 7.79 1.22 7.45
C ASP A 82 8.80 0.49 6.53
N GLY A 83 8.45 0.32 5.25
CA GLY A 83 9.33 -0.27 4.25
C GLY A 83 9.57 -1.78 4.44
N VAL A 84 8.68 -2.49 5.08
CA VAL A 84 8.85 -3.93 5.38
C VAL A 84 9.07 -4.80 4.14
N TYR A 85 8.57 -4.37 2.97
CA TYR A 85 8.79 -5.09 1.72
C TYR A 85 10.19 -4.89 1.12
N LEU A 86 10.92 -3.83 1.53
CA LEU A 86 12.30 -3.59 1.07
C LEU A 86 13.23 -4.77 1.33
N ASP A 87 13.01 -5.50 2.42
CA ASP A 87 13.84 -6.66 2.81
C ASP A 87 13.73 -7.83 1.79
N TRP A 88 12.70 -7.80 0.93
CA TRP A 88 12.37 -8.84 -0.04
C TRP A 88 12.63 -8.42 -1.49
N LEU A 89 12.94 -7.15 -1.73
CA LEU A 89 13.26 -6.63 -3.05
C LEU A 89 14.75 -6.79 -3.36
N PRO A 90 15.14 -6.97 -4.64
CA PRO A 90 16.54 -6.98 -5.05
C PRO A 90 17.28 -5.71 -4.59
N SER A 91 18.53 -5.86 -4.19
CA SER A 91 19.33 -4.75 -3.62
C SER A 91 19.78 -3.73 -4.67
N ASP A 92 19.82 -4.13 -5.93
CA ASP A 92 20.17 -3.28 -7.07
C ASP A 92 19.01 -2.41 -7.59
N TRP A 93 17.82 -2.56 -7.00
CA TRP A 93 16.68 -1.72 -7.37
C TRP A 93 16.73 -0.36 -6.69
N SER A 94 16.40 0.67 -7.46
CA SER A 94 16.20 2.05 -7.00
C SER A 94 14.74 2.23 -6.60
N VAL A 95 14.47 2.63 -5.36
CA VAL A 95 13.10 2.77 -4.85
C VAL A 95 12.79 4.21 -4.51
N VAL A 96 11.64 4.70 -4.95
CA VAL A 96 11.03 5.93 -4.44
C VAL A 96 9.79 5.53 -3.66
N GLY A 97 9.80 5.79 -2.35
CA GLY A 97 8.68 5.50 -1.46
C GLY A 97 7.90 6.76 -1.09
N ILE A 98 6.59 6.68 -1.15
CA ILE A 98 5.68 7.77 -0.77
C ILE A 98 4.76 7.28 0.33
N ASP A 99 4.60 8.08 1.37
CA ASP A 99 3.67 7.82 2.47
C ASP A 99 3.18 9.14 3.08
N VAL A 100 2.05 9.11 3.75
CA VAL A 100 1.46 10.24 4.46
C VAL A 100 1.96 10.36 5.90
N SER A 101 2.61 9.33 6.44
CA SER A 101 3.06 9.24 7.83
C SER A 101 4.57 9.48 7.97
N THR A 102 4.95 10.56 8.62
CA THR A 102 6.36 10.84 8.96
C THR A 102 6.98 9.74 9.81
N VAL A 103 6.21 9.18 10.75
CA VAL A 103 6.68 8.10 11.65
C VAL A 103 7.00 6.84 10.84
N GLN A 104 6.16 6.49 9.87
CA GLN A 104 6.39 5.34 8.99
C GLN A 104 7.61 5.58 8.09
N LEU A 105 7.72 6.77 7.49
CA LEU A 105 8.87 7.11 6.64
C LEU A 105 10.19 7.10 7.42
N GLU A 106 10.20 7.55 8.68
CA GLU A 106 11.38 7.45 9.53
C GLU A 106 11.77 5.99 9.82
N ALA A 107 10.79 5.14 10.09
CA ALA A 107 11.02 3.71 10.29
C ALA A 107 11.54 3.05 9.00
N CYS A 108 10.97 3.39 7.85
CA CYS A 108 11.40 2.94 6.54
C CYS A 108 12.85 3.33 6.26
N ARG A 109 13.23 4.58 6.52
CA ARG A 109 14.60 5.07 6.34
C ARG A 109 15.62 4.29 7.19
N LYS A 110 15.26 3.98 8.44
CA LYS A 110 16.12 3.16 9.32
C LYS A 110 16.29 1.74 8.79
N ARG A 111 15.22 1.14 8.23
CA ARG A 111 15.24 -0.20 7.63
C ARG A 111 16.06 -0.26 6.35
N ALA A 112 16.01 0.77 5.52
CA ALA A 112 16.61 0.76 4.18
C ALA A 112 18.13 0.56 4.17
N GLY A 113 18.84 0.93 5.25
CA GLY A 113 20.31 0.81 5.34
C GLY A 113 21.00 1.59 4.22
N THR A 114 21.73 0.88 3.36
CA THR A 114 22.49 1.47 2.23
C THR A 114 21.76 1.38 0.88
N ARG A 115 20.49 0.96 0.86
CA ARG A 115 19.69 0.86 -0.37
C ARG A 115 19.51 2.23 -1.04
N ASP A 116 19.49 2.27 -2.36
CA ASP A 116 19.09 3.47 -3.11
C ASP A 116 17.57 3.71 -2.91
N LEU A 117 17.26 4.46 -1.87
CA LEU A 117 15.91 4.80 -1.46
C LEU A 117 15.75 6.32 -1.34
N LYS A 118 14.69 6.84 -1.96
CA LYS A 118 14.23 8.21 -1.77
C LYS A 118 12.85 8.18 -1.14
N LEU A 119 12.63 8.97 -0.11
CA LEU A 119 11.37 9.03 0.61
C LEU A 119 10.69 10.38 0.45
N ILE A 120 9.39 10.36 0.27
CA ILE A 120 8.54 11.51 0.03
C ILE A 120 7.35 11.46 0.99
N LEU A 121 7.15 12.53 1.75
CA LEU A 121 5.93 12.78 2.49
C LEU A 121 4.90 13.39 1.53
N GLY A 122 3.83 12.66 1.22
CA GLY A 122 2.84 13.06 0.24
C GLY A 122 1.68 12.09 0.15
N GLU A 123 0.66 12.47 -0.63
CA GLU A 123 -0.55 11.68 -0.87
C GLU A 123 -0.47 10.93 -2.20
N ALA A 124 -1.14 9.77 -2.25
CA ALA A 124 -1.18 8.91 -3.44
C ALA A 124 -1.96 9.54 -4.60
N GLU A 125 -2.90 10.42 -4.29
CA GLU A 125 -3.78 11.11 -5.24
C GLU A 125 -3.12 12.28 -5.97
N ASP A 126 -1.91 12.67 -5.57
CA ASP A 126 -1.15 13.78 -6.14
C ASP A 126 0.34 13.49 -5.98
N LEU A 127 0.84 12.53 -6.78
CA LEU A 127 2.21 12.04 -6.68
C LEU A 127 3.21 13.10 -7.18
N PRO A 128 4.12 13.58 -6.35
CA PRO A 128 5.10 14.61 -6.71
C PRO A 128 6.27 14.01 -7.50
N VAL A 129 5.95 13.24 -8.54
CA VAL A 129 6.90 12.58 -9.42
C VAL A 129 6.55 12.86 -10.87
N GLN A 130 7.57 12.81 -11.72
CA GLN A 130 7.41 13.02 -13.17
C GLN A 130 6.72 11.82 -13.83
N ASP A 131 6.07 12.08 -14.96
CA ASP A 131 5.44 11.07 -15.79
C ASP A 131 6.45 10.07 -16.33
N SER A 132 6.03 8.82 -16.48
CA SER A 132 6.78 7.76 -17.16
C SER A 132 8.24 7.57 -16.65
N ARG A 133 8.47 7.68 -15.35
CA ARG A 133 9.81 7.59 -14.73
C ARG A 133 10.14 6.23 -14.17
N PHE A 134 9.14 5.43 -13.83
CA PHE A 134 9.30 4.16 -13.15
C PHE A 134 9.03 2.99 -14.07
N ASP A 135 9.72 1.88 -13.83
CA ASP A 135 9.53 0.63 -14.58
C ASP A 135 8.35 -0.17 -13.98
N ALA A 136 8.09 0.02 -12.68
CA ALA A 136 6.95 -0.55 -12.00
C ALA A 136 6.48 0.34 -10.84
N ALA A 137 5.21 0.19 -10.45
CA ALA A 137 4.67 0.73 -9.21
C ALA A 137 4.07 -0.38 -8.34
N LEU A 138 4.20 -0.19 -7.02
CA LEU A 138 3.71 -1.08 -5.99
C LEU A 138 2.86 -0.28 -4.99
N SER A 139 1.78 -0.88 -4.49
CA SER A 139 1.06 -0.38 -3.32
C SER A 139 0.54 -1.56 -2.52
N ILE A 140 0.91 -1.69 -1.25
CA ILE A 140 0.51 -2.80 -0.40
C ILE A 140 0.01 -2.30 0.96
N GLY A 141 -1.26 -2.62 1.26
CA GLY A 141 -1.89 -2.30 2.56
C GLY A 141 -2.25 -0.82 2.74
N GLY A 142 -2.37 -0.05 1.66
CA GLY A 142 -2.75 1.36 1.71
C GLY A 142 -3.87 1.74 0.74
N PHE A 143 -4.09 0.92 -0.30
CA PHE A 143 -4.96 1.27 -1.40
C PHE A 143 -6.42 1.48 -1.00
N ASN A 144 -6.93 0.66 -0.10
CA ASN A 144 -8.29 0.78 0.41
C ASN A 144 -8.51 2.10 1.18
N TYR A 145 -7.45 2.69 1.71
CA TYR A 145 -7.47 3.79 2.67
C TYR A 145 -7.21 5.16 2.03
N PHE A 146 -6.95 5.21 0.74
CA PHE A 146 -6.81 6.47 0.00
C PHE A 146 -8.12 7.27 0.01
N ASN A 147 -8.02 8.58 -0.08
CA ASN A 147 -9.21 9.45 -0.21
C ASN A 147 -9.98 9.14 -1.49
N ASP A 148 -9.24 8.93 -2.58
CA ASP A 148 -9.74 8.54 -3.91
C ASP A 148 -8.83 7.46 -4.53
N PRO A 149 -9.13 6.17 -4.31
CA PRO A 149 -8.32 5.07 -4.84
C PRO A 149 -8.22 5.06 -6.38
N GLU A 150 -9.26 5.52 -7.09
CA GLU A 150 -9.24 5.59 -8.55
C GLU A 150 -8.25 6.65 -9.02
N LYS A 151 -8.27 7.84 -8.40
CA LYS A 151 -7.32 8.91 -8.69
C LYS A 151 -5.89 8.48 -8.36
N ALA A 152 -5.67 7.86 -7.20
CA ALA A 152 -4.36 7.34 -6.82
C ALA A 152 -3.82 6.33 -7.84
N LEU A 153 -4.68 5.41 -8.32
CA LEU A 153 -4.27 4.46 -9.36
C LEU A 153 -3.94 5.16 -10.69
N ARG A 154 -4.69 6.21 -11.07
CA ARG A 154 -4.36 7.03 -12.25
C ARG A 154 -3.02 7.72 -12.11
N GLU A 155 -2.68 8.21 -10.92
CA GLU A 155 -1.38 8.80 -10.64
C GLU A 155 -0.25 7.75 -10.74
N MET A 156 -0.47 6.53 -10.25
CA MET A 156 0.48 5.43 -10.43
C MET A 156 0.68 5.11 -11.93
N VAL A 157 -0.40 5.07 -12.71
CA VAL A 157 -0.34 4.88 -14.18
C VAL A 157 0.46 5.99 -14.85
N ARG A 158 0.21 7.26 -14.50
CA ARG A 158 0.96 8.41 -15.02
C ARG A 158 2.47 8.30 -14.75
N ALA A 159 2.83 7.89 -13.54
CA ALA A 159 4.22 7.83 -13.10
C ALA A 159 5.02 6.67 -13.72
N VAL A 160 4.35 5.59 -14.10
CA VAL A 160 4.96 4.39 -14.68
C VAL A 160 5.05 4.52 -16.19
N LYS A 161 6.13 4.01 -16.76
CA LYS A 161 6.36 4.00 -18.21
C LYS A 161 5.31 3.18 -18.97
N PRO A 162 4.99 3.50 -20.22
CA PRO A 162 4.21 2.60 -21.08
C PRO A 162 4.79 1.18 -21.06
N GLY A 163 3.92 0.16 -20.97
CA GLY A 163 4.32 -1.24 -20.80
C GLY A 163 4.84 -1.61 -19.41
N GLY A 164 5.01 -0.65 -18.49
CA GLY A 164 5.45 -0.91 -17.12
C GLY A 164 4.34 -1.55 -16.27
N THR A 165 4.73 -2.17 -15.16
CA THR A 165 3.84 -3.01 -14.34
C THR A 165 3.35 -2.27 -13.10
N ILE A 166 2.07 -2.35 -12.81
CA ILE A 166 1.46 -1.88 -11.56
C ILE A 166 0.98 -3.09 -10.77
N VAL A 167 1.36 -3.16 -9.50
CA VAL A 167 0.94 -4.19 -8.55
C VAL A 167 0.31 -3.53 -7.34
N VAL A 168 -0.94 -3.86 -7.06
CA VAL A 168 -1.65 -3.37 -5.87
C VAL A 168 -2.20 -4.54 -5.09
N SER A 169 -2.05 -4.50 -3.77
CA SER A 169 -2.54 -5.53 -2.87
C SER A 169 -3.00 -4.94 -1.56
N ASP A 170 -4.12 -5.44 -1.06
CA ASP A 170 -4.68 -5.02 0.22
C ASP A 170 -5.59 -6.12 0.78
N GLU A 171 -6.20 -5.90 1.96
CA GLU A 171 -7.31 -6.73 2.42
C GLU A 171 -8.58 -6.49 1.60
N ILE A 172 -9.44 -7.50 1.52
CA ILE A 172 -10.73 -7.31 0.85
C ILE A 172 -11.61 -6.31 1.62
N PRO A 173 -12.28 -5.36 0.95
CA PRO A 173 -13.05 -4.30 1.61
C PRO A 173 -14.14 -4.80 2.58
N ASN A 174 -14.69 -5.96 2.36
CA ASN A 174 -15.71 -6.57 3.21
C ASN A 174 -15.18 -7.77 4.01
N LEU A 175 -13.96 -7.67 4.52
CA LEU A 175 -13.29 -8.72 5.29
C LEU A 175 -14.16 -9.27 6.42
N THR A 176 -14.84 -8.39 7.15
CA THR A 176 -15.72 -8.76 8.28
C THR A 176 -16.88 -9.67 7.88
N ASP A 177 -17.32 -9.61 6.61
CA ASP A 177 -18.41 -10.45 6.09
C ASP A 177 -17.92 -11.79 5.55
N ARG A 178 -16.62 -11.95 5.31
CA ARG A 178 -16.03 -13.08 4.58
C ARG A 178 -14.90 -13.77 5.34
N MET A 179 -14.91 -13.72 6.64
CA MET A 179 -13.86 -14.36 7.44
C MET A 179 -13.90 -15.90 7.31
N LEU A 180 -12.70 -16.48 7.34
CA LEU A 180 -12.44 -17.87 7.00
C LEU A 180 -13.23 -18.89 7.82
N PHE A 181 -13.41 -18.64 9.13
CA PHE A 181 -13.99 -19.59 10.06
C PHE A 181 -15.49 -19.84 9.80
N ARG A 182 -16.17 -18.92 9.12
CA ARG A 182 -17.54 -19.10 8.65
C ARG A 182 -17.64 -20.25 7.65
N TYR A 183 -16.66 -20.39 6.75
CA TYR A 183 -16.67 -21.43 5.71
C TYR A 183 -16.35 -22.82 6.26
N ILE A 184 -15.69 -22.93 7.41
CA ILE A 184 -15.40 -24.20 8.08
C ILE A 184 -16.38 -24.49 9.22
N GLY A 185 -17.54 -23.80 9.28
CA GLY A 185 -18.59 -24.06 10.24
C GLY A 185 -18.38 -23.44 11.64
N LEU A 186 -17.46 -22.52 11.79
CA LEU A 186 -17.14 -21.86 13.07
C LEU A 186 -17.43 -20.34 13.07
N PRO A 187 -18.64 -19.88 12.71
CA PRO A 187 -18.95 -18.44 12.61
C PRO A 187 -18.82 -17.68 13.93
N GLY A 188 -18.82 -18.39 15.06
CA GLY A 188 -18.58 -17.79 16.38
C GLY A 188 -17.15 -17.25 16.54
N VAL A 189 -16.18 -17.89 15.89
CA VAL A 189 -14.77 -17.44 15.89
C VAL A 189 -14.64 -16.14 15.09
N ASP A 190 -15.28 -16.06 13.92
CA ASP A 190 -15.29 -14.84 13.12
C ASP A 190 -15.87 -13.66 13.91
N ARG A 191 -17.03 -13.85 14.55
CA ARG A 191 -17.65 -12.81 15.40
C ARG A 191 -16.75 -12.41 16.55
N TRP A 192 -16.06 -13.34 17.18
CA TRP A 192 -15.11 -13.03 18.24
C TRP A 192 -13.92 -12.21 17.73
N ILE A 193 -13.32 -12.60 16.58
CA ILE A 193 -12.20 -11.86 15.96
C ILE A 193 -12.66 -10.45 15.58
N VAL A 194 -13.79 -10.31 14.91
CA VAL A 194 -14.39 -9.01 14.54
C VAL A 194 -14.59 -8.15 15.78
N SER A 195 -15.15 -8.71 16.87
CA SER A 195 -15.33 -7.97 18.12
C SER A 195 -14.02 -7.50 18.76
N LYS A 196 -12.91 -8.16 18.47
CA LYS A 196 -11.58 -7.73 18.92
C LYS A 196 -10.97 -6.67 18.00
N LEU A 197 -11.20 -6.79 16.68
CA LEU A 197 -10.80 -5.78 15.69
C LEU A 197 -11.55 -4.46 15.92
N PHE A 198 -12.86 -4.49 16.15
CA PHE A 198 -13.64 -3.28 16.47
C PHE A 198 -13.25 -2.61 17.81
N LYS A 199 -12.56 -3.31 18.70
CA LYS A 199 -11.93 -2.69 19.87
C LYS A 199 -10.66 -1.90 19.55
N LEU A 200 -10.29 -1.79 18.27
CA LEU A 200 -9.19 -0.93 17.80
C LEU A 200 -9.58 0.56 17.71
N GLY A 201 -10.82 0.91 18.07
CA GLY A 201 -11.33 2.27 18.16
C GLY A 201 -12.42 2.59 17.13
N ASP A 202 -13.20 3.62 17.41
CA ASP A 202 -14.32 4.02 16.54
C ASP A 202 -13.81 4.49 15.18
N GLU A 203 -12.68 5.23 15.14
CA GLU A 203 -12.04 5.71 13.92
C GLU A 203 -11.64 4.58 12.98
N PHE A 204 -11.07 3.48 13.51
CA PHE A 204 -10.77 2.29 12.72
C PHE A 204 -12.04 1.62 12.19
N THR A 205 -13.08 1.56 13.03
CA THR A 205 -14.38 0.97 12.66
C THR A 205 -15.03 1.76 11.53
N ASP A 206 -15.07 3.08 11.65
CA ASP A 206 -15.64 3.98 10.63
C ASP A 206 -14.86 3.86 9.29
N MET A 207 -13.54 3.77 9.37
CA MET A 207 -12.68 3.54 8.23
C MET A 207 -13.05 2.21 7.53
N VAL A 208 -13.11 1.10 8.26
CA VAL A 208 -13.47 -0.23 7.71
C VAL A 208 -14.86 -0.23 7.10
N GLU A 209 -15.86 0.39 7.76
CA GLU A 209 -17.22 0.48 7.23
C GLU A 209 -17.30 1.30 5.93
N LYS A 210 -16.55 2.39 5.83
CA LYS A 210 -16.50 3.24 4.63
C LYS A 210 -15.99 2.47 3.41
N TYR A 211 -15.05 1.54 3.59
CA TYR A 211 -14.48 0.74 2.48
C TYR A 211 -15.29 -0.49 2.10
N ARG A 212 -16.27 -0.90 2.88
CA ARG A 212 -17.08 -2.09 2.58
C ARG A 212 -17.72 -2.08 1.20
N THR A 213 -17.97 -0.90 0.65
CA THR A 213 -18.63 -0.69 -0.64
C THR A 213 -17.68 -0.43 -1.79
N LEU A 214 -16.35 -0.42 -1.56
CA LEU A 214 -15.38 -0.20 -2.63
C LEU A 214 -15.40 -1.35 -3.64
N ASP A 215 -15.67 -1.00 -4.90
CA ASP A 215 -15.57 -1.90 -6.05
C ASP A 215 -14.15 -1.90 -6.61
N ILE A 216 -13.23 -2.56 -5.90
CA ILE A 216 -11.82 -2.64 -6.29
C ILE A 216 -11.64 -3.22 -7.70
N PRO A 217 -12.28 -4.35 -8.08
CA PRO A 217 -12.18 -4.85 -9.45
C PRO A 217 -12.65 -3.85 -10.51
N GLY A 218 -13.75 -3.14 -10.24
CA GLY A 218 -14.26 -2.14 -11.17
C GLY A 218 -13.33 -0.92 -11.29
N ILE A 219 -12.74 -0.45 -10.20
CA ILE A 219 -11.73 0.62 -10.23
C ILE A 219 -10.51 0.17 -11.04
N ALA A 220 -10.00 -1.03 -10.75
CA ALA A 220 -8.83 -1.57 -11.44
C ALA A 220 -9.07 -1.69 -12.94
N GLU A 221 -10.22 -2.23 -13.37
CA GLU A 221 -10.55 -2.41 -14.80
C GLU A 221 -10.76 -1.07 -15.53
N ARG A 222 -11.34 -0.05 -14.86
CA ARG A 222 -11.52 1.27 -15.49
C ARG A 222 -10.21 2.00 -15.74
N VAL A 223 -9.20 1.78 -14.89
CA VAL A 223 -7.91 2.51 -14.98
C VAL A 223 -6.84 1.69 -15.69
N LEU A 224 -6.86 0.37 -15.51
CA LEU A 224 -5.93 -0.60 -16.09
C LEU A 224 -6.73 -1.71 -16.79
N PRO A 225 -7.29 -1.45 -17.98
CA PRO A 225 -8.09 -2.45 -18.69
C PRO A 225 -7.32 -3.76 -18.92
N GLY A 226 -7.99 -4.88 -18.68
CA GLY A 226 -7.37 -6.20 -18.78
C GLY A 226 -6.47 -6.57 -17.60
N CYS A 227 -6.53 -5.86 -16.50
CA CYS A 227 -5.79 -6.20 -15.29
C CYS A 227 -6.25 -7.56 -14.73
N ARG A 228 -5.30 -8.28 -14.17
CA ARG A 228 -5.55 -9.55 -13.49
C ARG A 228 -5.84 -9.29 -12.03
N TYR A 229 -7.00 -9.74 -11.53
CA TYR A 229 -7.40 -9.70 -10.12
C TYR A 229 -7.40 -11.09 -9.52
N GLU A 230 -6.74 -11.28 -8.37
CA GLU A 230 -6.71 -12.53 -7.62
C GLU A 230 -6.97 -12.30 -6.14
N ARG A 231 -7.65 -13.26 -5.51
CA ARG A 231 -7.72 -13.33 -4.05
C ARG A 231 -6.51 -14.08 -3.51
N ILE A 232 -5.91 -13.53 -2.48
CA ILE A 232 -4.73 -14.08 -1.81
C ILE A 232 -4.99 -14.25 -0.31
N TRP A 233 -4.02 -14.79 0.43
CA TRP A 233 -4.06 -14.98 1.88
C TRP A 233 -5.35 -15.66 2.36
N MET A 234 -5.67 -16.83 1.74
CA MET A 234 -6.88 -17.60 2.03
C MET A 234 -8.19 -16.82 1.78
N GLY A 235 -8.13 -15.82 0.89
CA GLY A 235 -9.31 -15.03 0.49
C GLY A 235 -9.57 -13.77 1.32
N VAL A 236 -8.71 -13.48 2.32
CA VAL A 236 -8.82 -12.24 3.13
C VAL A 236 -8.15 -11.04 2.51
N GLY A 237 -7.29 -11.24 1.50
CA GLY A 237 -6.66 -10.18 0.73
C GLY A 237 -6.86 -10.38 -0.77
N TYR A 238 -6.49 -9.34 -1.51
CA TYR A 238 -6.46 -9.36 -2.96
C TYR A 238 -5.12 -8.85 -3.49
N VAL A 239 -4.82 -9.19 -4.73
CA VAL A 239 -3.81 -8.55 -5.55
C VAL A 239 -4.41 -8.30 -6.94
N PHE A 240 -4.18 -7.13 -7.48
CA PHE A 240 -4.38 -6.92 -8.91
C PHE A 240 -3.09 -6.44 -9.57
N VAL A 241 -2.94 -6.82 -10.83
CA VAL A 241 -1.74 -6.55 -11.63
C VAL A 241 -2.19 -6.12 -13.02
N GLY A 242 -1.66 -5.01 -13.48
CA GLY A 242 -1.88 -4.52 -14.83
C GLY A 242 -0.61 -3.93 -15.43
N GLN A 243 -0.60 -3.80 -16.74
CA GLN A 243 0.42 -3.08 -17.48
C GLN A 243 -0.14 -1.73 -17.91
N VAL A 244 0.70 -0.70 -17.81
CA VAL A 244 0.35 0.64 -18.31
C VAL A 244 0.19 0.55 -19.82
N PRO A 245 -0.91 1.03 -20.42
CA PRO A 245 -1.10 1.05 -21.87
C PRO A 245 0.06 1.74 -22.59
N GLU A 246 0.35 1.29 -23.84
CA GLU A 246 1.35 1.90 -24.73
C GLU A 246 0.92 3.28 -25.23
#